data_3066c93cfd626c61ff408e6cca7207fc
#
_entry.id   3066c93cfd626c61ff408e6cca7207fc
#
_cell.length_a   1.000
_cell.length_b   1.000
_cell.length_c   1.000
_cell.angle_alpha   90.00
_cell.angle_beta   90.00
_cell.angle_gamma   90.00
#
_symmetry.space_group_name_H-M   'P 1'
#
loop_
_entity.id
_entity.type
_entity.pdbx_description
1 polymer ?
#
loop_
_entity_poly.entity_id
_entity_poly.type
_entity_poly.pdbx_seq_one_letter_code
_entity_poly.pdbx_strand_id
1 'polypeptide(L)'
;FLAGLYGDIIDRSLLLAGTFLHDFAKEKEFTFSQLGLVTEYSVKGQLLGHLVMGAQEVSNVAAELGIPEDKSVLLQHMILSHHGEPEFGAAVKPICAESELLSQIDMLDSRMEIYRETLAGLQVGEVSSRIFALDKRVFKPHELNG
;
A
#
# COMPACT_ATOMS: atom_id res chain seq x y z
N PHE A 1 -1.71 -8.50 14.38
CA PHE A 1 -2.09 -7.78 15.59
C PHE A 1 -3.41 -7.03 15.41
N LEU A 2 -3.49 -6.07 14.47
CA LEU A 2 -4.69 -5.24 14.26
C LEU A 2 -5.93 -6.05 13.86
N ALA A 3 -5.79 -7.08 13.03
CA ALA A 3 -6.88 -8.00 12.71
C ALA A 3 -7.42 -8.76 13.94
N GLY A 4 -6.60 -8.95 14.97
CA GLY A 4 -7.05 -9.50 16.25
C GLY A 4 -7.75 -8.47 17.13
N LEU A 5 -7.30 -7.22 17.10
CA LEU A 5 -7.89 -6.12 17.88
C LEU A 5 -9.28 -5.74 17.39
N TYR A 6 -9.53 -5.79 16.08
CA TYR A 6 -10.79 -5.43 15.42
C TYR A 6 -11.53 -6.66 14.86
N GLY A 7 -11.28 -7.86 15.43
CA GLY A 7 -11.81 -9.13 14.93
C GLY A 7 -13.34 -9.27 15.02
N ASP A 8 -14.01 -8.36 15.68
CA ASP A 8 -15.48 -8.25 15.77
C ASP A 8 -16.11 -7.57 14.54
N ILE A 9 -15.32 -6.82 13.75
CA ILE A 9 -15.80 -6.08 12.57
C ILE A 9 -15.02 -6.39 11.30
N ILE A 10 -13.98 -7.25 11.34
CA ILE A 10 -13.08 -7.54 10.23
C ILE A 10 -13.09 -9.03 9.88
N ASP A 11 -13.25 -9.36 8.60
CA ASP A 11 -12.86 -10.66 8.07
C ASP A 11 -11.33 -10.72 7.94
N ARG A 12 -10.70 -11.47 8.85
CA ARG A 12 -9.24 -11.63 8.89
C ARG A 12 -8.69 -12.22 7.58
N SER A 13 -9.40 -13.14 6.95
CA SER A 13 -8.95 -13.81 5.72
C SER A 13 -8.97 -12.84 4.55
N LEU A 14 -10.02 -12.03 4.45
CA LEU A 14 -10.15 -10.97 3.46
C LEU A 14 -9.05 -9.91 3.63
N LEU A 15 -8.81 -9.44 4.86
CA LEU A 15 -7.74 -8.48 5.15
C LEU A 15 -6.36 -9.03 4.75
N LEU A 16 -6.04 -10.28 5.10
CA LEU A 16 -4.77 -10.89 4.72
C LEU A 16 -4.62 -11.02 3.20
N ALA A 17 -5.66 -11.49 2.51
CA ALA A 17 -5.66 -11.58 1.04
C ALA A 17 -5.46 -10.19 0.41
N GLY A 18 -6.18 -9.17 0.85
CA GLY A 18 -6.00 -7.80 0.40
C GLY A 18 -4.59 -7.27 0.66
N THR A 19 -4.02 -7.53 1.85
CA THR A 19 -2.65 -7.14 2.19
C THR A 19 -1.62 -7.79 1.25
N PHE A 20 -1.79 -9.05 0.85
CA PHE A 20 -0.90 -9.69 -0.11
C PHE A 20 -1.06 -9.16 -1.53
N LEU A 21 -2.26 -8.78 -1.90
CA LEU A 21 -2.61 -8.51 -3.30
C LEU A 21 -2.64 -7.01 -3.65
N HIS A 22 -2.65 -6.08 -2.66
CA HIS A 22 -2.85 -4.66 -2.96
C HIS A 22 -1.85 -4.09 -3.97
N ASP A 23 -0.59 -4.50 -3.87
CA ASP A 23 0.54 -3.98 -4.65
C ASP A 23 1.14 -4.97 -5.68
N PHE A 24 0.63 -6.22 -5.76
CA PHE A 24 1.27 -7.27 -6.56
C PHE A 24 1.40 -6.89 -8.05
N ALA A 25 0.48 -6.08 -8.58
CA ALA A 25 0.52 -5.65 -9.97
C ALA A 25 1.63 -4.62 -10.28
N LYS A 26 2.35 -4.11 -9.27
CA LYS A 26 3.56 -3.30 -9.47
C LYS A 26 4.65 -4.06 -10.23
N GLU A 27 4.67 -5.40 -10.14
CA GLU A 27 5.52 -6.24 -10.97
C GLU A 27 5.29 -6.02 -12.48
N LYS A 28 4.03 -5.75 -12.88
CA LYS A 28 3.66 -5.47 -14.28
C LYS A 28 3.65 -3.98 -14.60
N GLU A 29 3.56 -3.13 -13.58
CA GLU A 29 3.59 -1.68 -13.73
C GLU A 29 4.98 -1.17 -14.09
N PHE A 30 6.01 -1.76 -13.50
CA PHE A 30 7.40 -1.37 -13.68
C PHE A 30 8.18 -2.36 -14.54
N THR A 31 9.26 -1.87 -15.16
CA THR A 31 10.31 -2.69 -15.74
C THR A 31 11.47 -2.77 -14.75
N PHE A 32 12.19 -3.88 -14.78
CA PHE A 32 13.26 -4.16 -13.82
C PHE A 32 14.57 -4.44 -14.55
N SER A 33 15.69 -4.01 -13.97
CA SER A 33 17.03 -4.40 -14.38
C SER A 33 17.29 -5.87 -14.04
N GLN A 34 18.40 -6.42 -14.53
CA GLN A 34 18.84 -7.77 -14.15
C GLN A 34 19.10 -7.95 -12.64
N LEU A 35 19.29 -6.86 -11.92
CA LEU A 35 19.48 -6.84 -10.45
C LEU A 35 18.17 -6.64 -9.69
N GLY A 36 17.03 -6.61 -10.37
CA GLY A 36 15.71 -6.43 -9.73
C GLY A 36 15.40 -4.98 -9.34
N LEU A 37 16.19 -4.00 -9.77
CA LEU A 37 15.90 -2.59 -9.51
C LEU A 37 14.91 -2.05 -10.54
N VAL A 38 13.93 -1.29 -10.09
CA VAL A 38 13.00 -0.57 -10.97
C VAL A 38 13.77 0.40 -11.86
N THR A 39 13.53 0.33 -13.17
CA THR A 39 14.18 1.19 -14.17
C THR A 39 13.23 2.24 -14.72
N GLU A 40 12.01 1.86 -15.06
CA GLU A 40 10.99 2.74 -15.64
C GLU A 40 9.60 2.12 -15.53
N TYR A 41 8.59 2.89 -15.89
CA TYR A 41 7.24 2.35 -16.06
C TYR A 41 7.12 1.56 -17.36
N SER A 42 6.44 0.41 -17.34
CA SER A 42 5.97 -0.23 -18.56
C SER A 42 4.92 0.65 -19.26
N VAL A 43 4.73 0.47 -20.56
CA VAL A 43 3.68 1.19 -21.31
C VAL A 43 2.30 0.93 -20.69
N LYS A 44 2.01 -0.33 -20.32
CA LYS A 44 0.75 -0.69 -19.67
C LYS A 44 0.64 -0.08 -18.28
N GLY A 45 1.75 -0.02 -17.55
CA GLY A 45 1.82 0.63 -16.23
C GLY A 45 1.49 2.12 -16.30
N GLN A 46 2.05 2.83 -17.27
CA GLN A 46 1.73 4.26 -17.48
C GLN A 46 0.27 4.52 -17.86
N LEU A 47 -0.36 3.61 -18.61
CA LEU A 47 -1.73 3.79 -19.09
C LEU A 47 -2.79 3.39 -18.07
N LEU A 48 -2.55 2.37 -17.26
CA LEU A 48 -3.55 1.77 -16.38
C LEU A 48 -3.20 1.89 -14.88
N GLY A 49 -1.91 1.87 -14.53
CA GLY A 49 -1.46 1.79 -13.15
C GLY A 49 -1.73 0.42 -12.49
N HIS A 50 -1.01 0.14 -11.38
CA HIS A 50 -1.13 -1.15 -10.68
C HIS A 50 -2.52 -1.38 -10.06
N LEU A 51 -3.24 -0.34 -9.64
CA LEU A 51 -4.59 -0.47 -9.07
C LEU A 51 -5.55 -1.15 -10.04
N VAL A 52 -5.63 -0.62 -11.27
CA VAL A 52 -6.54 -1.14 -12.30
C VAL A 52 -6.07 -2.52 -12.77
N MET A 53 -4.77 -2.69 -13.04
CA MET A 53 -4.23 -3.98 -13.46
C MET A 53 -4.41 -5.06 -12.40
N GLY A 54 -4.22 -4.72 -11.12
CA GLY A 54 -4.42 -5.61 -9.99
C GLY A 54 -5.88 -6.04 -9.83
N ALA A 55 -6.81 -5.10 -9.89
CA ALA A 55 -8.23 -5.39 -9.82
C ALA A 55 -8.70 -6.28 -10.98
N GLN A 56 -8.24 -6.03 -12.20
CA GLN A 56 -8.53 -6.89 -13.37
C GLN A 56 -8.00 -8.31 -13.20
N GLU A 57 -6.77 -8.47 -12.73
CA GLU A 57 -6.16 -9.78 -12.52
C GLU A 57 -6.91 -10.58 -11.46
N VAL A 58 -7.24 -9.94 -10.32
CA VAL A 58 -8.05 -10.57 -9.26
C VAL A 58 -9.40 -10.99 -9.80
N SER A 59 -10.07 -10.16 -10.61
CA SER A 59 -11.36 -10.51 -11.22
C SER A 59 -11.24 -11.75 -12.12
N ASN A 60 -10.22 -11.79 -12.98
CA ASN A 60 -10.01 -12.91 -13.92
C ASN A 60 -9.70 -14.22 -13.17
N VAL A 61 -8.74 -14.18 -12.25
CA VAL A 61 -8.35 -15.37 -11.47
C VAL A 61 -9.49 -15.85 -10.57
N ALA A 62 -10.26 -14.95 -9.96
CA ALA A 62 -11.42 -15.30 -9.17
C ALA A 62 -12.47 -16.05 -10.00
N ALA A 63 -12.73 -15.60 -11.23
CA ALA A 63 -13.65 -16.28 -12.15
C ALA A 63 -13.13 -17.67 -12.55
N GLU A 64 -11.84 -17.82 -12.86
CA GLU A 64 -11.20 -19.09 -13.22
C GLU A 64 -11.25 -20.11 -12.05
N LEU A 65 -11.07 -19.62 -10.82
CA LEU A 65 -11.07 -20.44 -9.61
C LEU A 65 -12.48 -20.68 -9.02
N GLY A 66 -13.52 -20.08 -9.59
CA GLY A 66 -14.89 -20.18 -9.09
C GLY A 66 -15.07 -19.49 -7.72
N ILE A 67 -14.29 -18.45 -7.42
CA ILE A 67 -14.47 -17.65 -6.23
C ILE A 67 -15.78 -16.87 -6.34
N PRO A 68 -16.62 -16.81 -5.27
CA PRO A 68 -17.85 -16.02 -5.28
C PRO A 68 -17.62 -14.56 -5.67
N GLU A 69 -18.52 -14.01 -6.50
CA GLU A 69 -18.40 -12.67 -7.05
C GLU A 69 -18.29 -11.58 -5.97
N ASP A 70 -19.07 -11.72 -4.89
CA ASP A 70 -19.06 -10.81 -3.74
C ASP A 70 -17.66 -10.71 -3.09
N LYS A 71 -16.95 -11.83 -2.93
CA LYS A 71 -15.58 -11.88 -2.41
C LYS A 71 -14.58 -11.27 -3.38
N SER A 72 -14.73 -11.59 -4.68
CA SER A 72 -13.90 -11.00 -5.72
C SER A 72 -14.03 -9.48 -5.77
N VAL A 73 -15.25 -8.96 -5.68
CA VAL A 73 -15.52 -7.51 -5.66
C VAL A 73 -14.91 -6.84 -4.42
N LEU A 74 -14.97 -7.46 -3.24
CA LEU A 74 -14.34 -6.92 -2.03
C LEU A 74 -12.81 -6.85 -2.16
N LEU A 75 -12.16 -7.88 -2.71
CA LEU A 75 -10.72 -7.84 -2.97
C LEU A 75 -10.34 -6.77 -3.98
N GLN A 76 -11.10 -6.66 -5.08
CA GLN A 76 -10.90 -5.59 -6.05
C GLN A 76 -11.07 -4.20 -5.41
N HIS A 77 -12.09 -4.03 -4.56
CA HIS A 77 -12.31 -2.80 -3.82
C HIS A 77 -11.10 -2.44 -2.94
N MET A 78 -10.55 -3.42 -2.19
CA MET A 78 -9.36 -3.21 -1.37
C MET A 78 -8.16 -2.73 -2.21
N ILE A 79 -7.93 -3.33 -3.39
CA ILE A 79 -6.87 -2.91 -4.31
C ILE A 79 -7.11 -1.49 -4.83
N LEU A 80 -8.32 -1.17 -5.27
CA LEU A 80 -8.65 0.14 -5.86
C LEU A 80 -8.65 1.28 -4.84
N SER A 81 -8.79 0.98 -3.55
CA SER A 81 -8.96 1.97 -2.48
C SER A 81 -7.77 2.07 -1.52
N HIS A 82 -6.74 1.21 -1.61
CA HIS A 82 -5.71 1.14 -0.57
C HIS A 82 -4.88 2.44 -0.42
N HIS A 83 -4.81 3.29 -1.44
CA HIS A 83 -4.20 4.62 -1.31
C HIS A 83 -5.07 5.61 -0.50
N GLY A 84 -6.27 5.24 -0.07
CA GLY A 84 -7.17 5.99 0.80
C GLY A 84 -7.93 7.09 0.08
N GLU A 85 -7.31 8.21 -0.16
CA GLU A 85 -7.95 9.37 -0.80
C GLU A 85 -7.58 9.47 -2.29
N PRO A 86 -8.50 9.99 -3.14
CA PRO A 86 -8.21 10.22 -4.57
C PRO A 86 -6.99 11.11 -4.82
N GLU A 87 -6.74 12.07 -3.93
CA GLU A 87 -5.58 12.96 -3.98
C GLU A 87 -4.26 12.20 -3.84
N PHE A 88 -4.29 10.99 -3.24
CA PHE A 88 -3.15 10.09 -3.13
C PHE A 88 -3.14 9.00 -4.20
N GLY A 89 -4.10 9.04 -5.13
CA GLY A 89 -4.17 8.14 -6.27
C GLY A 89 -5.17 6.99 -6.13
N ALA A 90 -5.95 6.91 -5.05
CA ALA A 90 -7.02 5.92 -4.94
C ALA A 90 -8.06 6.11 -6.05
N ALA A 91 -8.49 5.01 -6.68
CA ALA A 91 -9.55 5.06 -7.68
C ALA A 91 -10.93 5.29 -7.03
N VAL A 92 -11.11 4.76 -5.82
CA VAL A 92 -12.29 4.93 -4.97
C VAL A 92 -11.84 5.00 -3.51
N LYS A 93 -12.65 5.63 -2.64
CA LYS A 93 -12.38 5.64 -1.19
C LYS A 93 -12.66 4.27 -0.56
N PRO A 94 -11.92 3.88 0.51
CA PRO A 94 -12.24 2.68 1.26
C PRO A 94 -13.59 2.82 1.97
N ILE A 95 -14.47 1.81 1.82
CA ILE A 95 -15.81 1.81 2.40
C ILE A 95 -16.16 0.55 3.19
N CYS A 96 -15.22 -0.41 3.32
CA CYS A 96 -15.34 -1.52 4.28
C CYS A 96 -14.19 -1.47 5.30
N ALA A 97 -14.38 -2.12 6.44
CA ALA A 97 -13.42 -2.07 7.55
C ALA A 97 -12.03 -2.59 7.14
N GLU A 98 -11.98 -3.64 6.33
CA GLU A 98 -10.72 -4.23 5.83
C GLU A 98 -9.98 -3.27 4.90
N SER A 99 -10.69 -2.60 3.99
CA SER A 99 -10.09 -1.63 3.06
C SER A 99 -9.60 -0.38 3.78
N GLU A 100 -10.35 0.12 4.76
CA GLU A 100 -9.93 1.22 5.61
C GLU A 100 -8.67 0.86 6.38
N LEU A 101 -8.67 -0.30 7.05
CA LEU A 101 -7.52 -0.73 7.84
C LEU A 101 -6.28 -0.95 6.97
N LEU A 102 -6.42 -1.56 5.78
CA LEU A 102 -5.32 -1.76 4.84
C LEU A 102 -4.72 -0.40 4.44
N SER A 103 -5.56 0.54 4.04
CA SER A 103 -5.13 1.89 3.63
C SER A 103 -4.36 2.61 4.74
N GLN A 104 -4.83 2.54 5.99
CA GLN A 104 -4.16 3.18 7.12
C GLN A 104 -2.82 2.52 7.46
N ILE A 105 -2.73 1.19 7.34
CA ILE A 105 -1.49 0.45 7.60
C ILE A 105 -0.45 0.77 6.51
N ASP A 106 -0.83 0.73 5.25
CA ASP A 106 0.05 1.03 4.12
C ASP A 106 0.59 2.47 4.19
N MET A 107 -0.29 3.43 4.46
CA MET A 107 0.12 4.82 4.69
C MET A 107 1.07 4.94 5.90
N LEU A 108 0.78 4.24 6.99
CA LEU A 108 1.63 4.27 8.18
C LEU A 108 3.03 3.71 7.89
N ASP A 109 3.11 2.56 7.21
CA ASP A 109 4.36 1.88 6.86
C ASP A 109 5.23 2.79 5.96
N SER A 110 4.65 3.33 4.90
CA SER A 110 5.29 4.31 4.01
C SER A 110 5.83 5.52 4.77
N ARG A 111 5.04 6.10 5.69
CA ARG A 111 5.47 7.25 6.49
C ARG A 111 6.59 6.88 7.47
N MET A 112 6.54 5.70 8.07
CA MET A 112 7.58 5.23 9.00
C MET A 112 8.89 4.94 8.28
N GLU A 113 8.86 4.53 7.00
CA GLU A 113 10.08 4.39 6.19
C GLU A 113 10.75 5.76 5.96
N ILE A 114 9.96 6.80 5.62
CA ILE A 114 10.49 8.17 5.49
C ILE A 114 11.12 8.64 6.82
N TYR A 115 10.52 8.32 7.96
CA TYR A 115 11.12 8.60 9.27
C TYR A 115 12.44 7.86 9.46
N ARG A 116 12.50 6.56 9.12
CA ARG A 116 13.71 5.75 9.25
C ARG A 116 14.88 6.33 8.44
N GLU A 117 14.64 6.62 7.17
CA GLU A 117 15.63 7.21 6.29
C GLU A 117 16.10 8.59 6.80
N THR A 118 15.15 9.44 7.20
CA THR A 118 15.46 10.78 7.72
C THR A 118 16.29 10.72 9.00
N LEU A 119 15.89 9.90 9.96
CA LEU A 119 16.56 9.79 11.26
C LEU A 119 17.96 9.16 11.12
N ALA A 120 18.18 8.29 10.13
CA ALA A 120 19.50 7.72 9.86
C ALA A 120 20.54 8.81 9.48
N GLY A 121 20.09 9.87 8.81
CA GLY A 121 20.96 10.98 8.40
C GLY A 121 21.17 12.09 9.46
N LEU A 122 20.48 12.03 10.61
CA LEU A 122 20.54 13.09 11.63
C LEU A 122 21.41 12.68 12.83
N GLN A 123 21.99 13.67 13.51
CA GLN A 123 22.59 13.50 14.84
C GLN A 123 21.51 13.58 15.93
N VAL A 124 21.78 12.98 17.10
CA VAL A 124 20.89 13.12 18.27
C VAL A 124 20.75 14.58 18.65
N GLY A 125 19.54 15.04 18.89
CA GLY A 125 19.21 16.43 19.19
C GLY A 125 19.04 17.33 17.97
N GLU A 126 19.20 16.77 16.76
CA GLU A 126 19.05 17.52 15.50
C GLU A 126 17.62 17.45 14.96
N VAL A 127 17.22 18.53 14.25
CA VAL A 127 15.94 18.64 13.53
C VAL A 127 16.23 18.70 12.03
N SER A 128 15.57 17.88 11.24
CA SER A 128 15.71 17.83 9.78
C SER A 128 15.28 19.16 9.10
N SER A 129 15.61 19.31 7.82
CA SER A 129 14.88 20.21 6.93
C SER A 129 13.41 19.75 6.82
N ARG A 130 12.54 20.59 6.21
CA ARG A 130 11.14 20.20 5.94
C ARG A 130 11.12 19.07 4.92
N ILE A 131 10.44 17.98 5.28
CA ILE A 131 10.25 16.82 4.41
C ILE A 131 8.92 17.01 3.71
N PHE A 132 8.95 17.13 2.39
CA PHE A 132 7.76 17.44 1.60
C PHE A 132 6.66 16.37 1.77
N ALA A 133 7.02 15.08 1.69
CA ALA A 133 6.07 13.96 1.81
C ALA A 133 5.38 13.87 3.17
N LEU A 134 5.98 14.39 4.24
CA LEU A 134 5.40 14.44 5.57
C LEU A 134 4.76 15.80 5.90
N ASP A 135 5.05 16.82 5.11
CA ASP A 135 4.71 18.24 5.33
C ASP A 135 5.20 18.79 6.68
N LYS A 136 6.31 18.26 7.22
CA LYS A 136 6.87 18.66 8.50
C LYS A 136 8.38 18.36 8.60
N ARG A 137 8.97 18.78 9.72
CA ARG A 137 10.33 18.43 10.12
C ARG A 137 10.29 17.23 11.06
N VAL A 138 11.39 16.48 11.13
CA VAL A 138 11.59 15.35 12.04
C VAL A 138 12.71 15.67 13.00
N PHE A 139 12.54 15.33 14.27
CA PHE A 139 13.52 15.47 15.35
C PHE A 139 14.07 14.11 15.74
N LYS A 140 15.37 13.98 15.93
CA LYS A 140 16.02 12.76 16.44
C LYS A 140 16.28 12.87 17.96
N PRO A 141 15.42 12.28 18.82
CA PRO A 141 15.52 12.43 20.27
C PRO A 141 16.59 11.52 20.90
N HIS A 142 16.92 10.38 20.29
CA HIS A 142 17.85 9.39 20.79
C HIS A 142 18.48 8.58 19.65
N GLU A 143 19.49 7.77 19.93
CA GLU A 143 20.04 6.86 18.93
C GLU A 143 18.99 5.80 18.51
N LEU A 144 19.04 5.41 17.23
CA LEU A 144 18.20 4.33 16.72
C LEU A 144 18.76 3.00 17.25
N ASN A 145 17.87 2.18 17.81
CA ASN A 145 18.20 0.79 18.09
C ASN A 145 18.25 0.05 16.75
N GLY A 146 19.42 -0.41 16.35
CA GLY A 146 19.64 -1.20 15.14
C GLY A 146 19.01 -2.60 15.23
#